data_eb27745e3d1e4f33c01d4e43ad79ba58
#
_entry.id   eb27745e3d1e4f33c01d4e43ad79ba58
#
_cell.length_a   1.000
_cell.length_b   1.000
_cell.length_c   1.000
_cell.angle_alpha   90.00
_cell.angle_beta   90.00
_cell.angle_gamma   90.00
#
_symmetry.space_group_name_H-M   'P 1'
#
loop_
_entity.id
_entity.type
_entity.pdbx_description
1 polymer ?
#
loop_
_entity_poly.entity_id
_entity_poly.type
_entity_poly.pdbx_seq_one_letter_code
_entity_poly.pdbx_strand_id
1 'polypeptide(L)'
;GHIHYDLIMNVQEYINRHLFEDLNCDNLSHVACMSMYHFRRVFKDVVGENVGDYIQRLRLEYIAFKLISTNTRVSELLEQINFQNKHTLSRAFKKHFQMSIPAFRKAYSNVAYENKIIKQLEYSIKRIKEIKVAYLKFERTHRNKQAYSTLWKQIMEFAKKYNLTDKGFKYVSISLDSLDITEIDKCRFLIGITVPYSMEIPKGFSVLNIQTGLYSVFNIKGRYHELNKIYRDIYLDWLPNSKYRLREQMTFEIYTNTPDKASMEELVTEIYLPIEVKQKIK
;
A
#
# COMPACT_ATOMS: atom_id res chain seq x y z
N GLY A 1 -16.28 -22.12 5.29
CA GLY A 1 -15.49 -21.32 4.34
C GLY A 1 -15.09 -19.93 4.83
N HIS A 2 -16.02 -19.18 5.45
CA HIS A 2 -15.72 -17.81 5.91
C HIS A 2 -14.73 -17.76 7.09
N ILE A 3 -14.83 -18.68 8.04
CA ILE A 3 -13.95 -18.69 9.25
C ILE A 3 -12.48 -18.84 8.87
N HIS A 4 -12.16 -19.74 7.95
CA HIS A 4 -10.78 -19.92 7.51
C HIS A 4 -10.23 -18.71 6.76
N TYR A 5 -11.06 -18.03 5.98
CA TYR A 5 -10.68 -16.81 5.28
C TYR A 5 -10.27 -15.71 6.28
N ASP A 6 -11.12 -15.44 7.28
CA ASP A 6 -10.85 -14.41 8.29
C ASP A 6 -9.58 -14.71 9.09
N LEU A 7 -9.35 -15.98 9.43
CA LEU A 7 -8.12 -16.39 10.13
C LEU A 7 -6.87 -16.18 9.28
N ILE A 8 -6.92 -16.46 7.98
CA ILE A 8 -5.80 -16.20 7.08
C ILE A 8 -5.57 -14.70 6.88
N MET A 9 -6.63 -13.90 6.81
CA MET A 9 -6.50 -12.44 6.78
C MET A 9 -5.77 -11.88 8.01
N ASN A 10 -6.07 -12.41 9.19
CA ASN A 10 -5.36 -12.05 10.43
C ASN A 10 -3.87 -12.43 10.36
N VAL A 11 -3.55 -13.59 9.78
CA VAL A 11 -2.16 -14.00 9.56
C VAL A 11 -1.45 -13.07 8.59
N GLN A 12 -2.08 -12.68 7.49
CA GLN A 12 -1.48 -11.74 6.54
C GLN A 12 -1.22 -10.37 7.19
N GLU A 13 -2.13 -9.89 8.02
CA GLU A 13 -1.92 -8.66 8.77
C GLU A 13 -0.78 -8.79 9.81
N TYR A 14 -0.69 -9.92 10.50
CA TYR A 14 0.43 -10.24 11.37
C TYR A 14 1.76 -10.24 10.62
N ILE A 15 1.82 -10.90 9.45
CA ILE A 15 3.00 -10.90 8.57
C ILE A 15 3.40 -9.47 8.18
N ASN A 16 2.45 -8.63 7.79
CA ASN A 16 2.73 -7.25 7.41
C ASN A 16 3.34 -6.43 8.55
N ARG A 17 2.85 -6.62 9.77
CA ARG A 17 3.37 -5.91 10.96
C ARG A 17 4.74 -6.39 11.41
N HIS A 18 5.07 -7.65 11.11
CA HIS A 18 6.29 -8.34 11.57
C HIS A 18 7.18 -8.81 10.42
N LEU A 19 7.12 -8.14 9.26
CA LEU A 19 7.66 -8.64 7.99
C LEU A 19 9.14 -9.03 8.05
N PHE A 20 9.95 -8.31 8.81
CA PHE A 20 11.39 -8.54 8.94
C PHE A 20 11.80 -9.24 10.25
N GLU A 21 10.83 -9.70 11.01
CA GLU A 21 11.04 -10.57 12.15
C GLU A 21 11.16 -12.04 11.74
N ASP A 22 11.43 -12.91 12.71
CA ASP A 22 11.45 -14.36 12.45
C ASP A 22 10.02 -14.90 12.30
N LEU A 23 9.60 -15.00 11.04
CA LEU A 23 8.29 -15.51 10.64
C LEU A 23 8.42 -16.96 10.21
N ASN A 24 8.15 -17.90 11.12
CA ASN A 24 8.12 -19.32 10.80
C ASN A 24 6.70 -19.89 10.79
N CYS A 25 6.53 -21.03 10.11
CA CYS A 25 5.22 -21.68 9.96
C CYS A 25 4.57 -22.08 11.28
N ASP A 26 5.37 -22.40 12.29
CA ASP A 26 4.86 -22.79 13.61
C ASP A 26 4.16 -21.61 14.28
N ASN A 27 4.85 -20.48 14.41
CA ASN A 27 4.27 -19.25 14.97
C ASN A 27 3.04 -18.79 14.19
N LEU A 28 3.10 -18.79 12.86
CA LEU A 28 1.97 -18.35 12.02
C LEU A 28 0.76 -19.31 12.12
N SER A 29 1.00 -20.60 12.29
CA SER A 29 -0.08 -21.57 12.50
C SER A 29 -0.81 -21.34 13.83
N HIS A 30 -0.09 -20.92 14.87
CA HIS A 30 -0.71 -20.51 16.15
C HIS A 30 -1.55 -19.25 15.99
N VAL A 31 -1.07 -18.24 15.24
CA VAL A 31 -1.87 -17.04 14.91
C VAL A 31 -3.16 -17.42 14.18
N ALA A 32 -3.11 -18.43 13.31
CA ALA A 32 -4.26 -18.95 12.59
C ALA A 32 -5.15 -19.90 13.44
N CYS A 33 -4.76 -20.25 14.66
CA CYS A 33 -5.42 -21.26 15.48
C CYS A 33 -5.58 -22.60 14.74
N MET A 34 -4.55 -23.02 14.00
CA MET A 34 -4.52 -24.23 13.17
C MET A 34 -3.29 -25.09 13.46
N SER A 35 -3.37 -26.39 13.15
CA SER A 35 -2.15 -27.18 13.03
C SER A 35 -1.29 -26.71 11.86
N MET A 36 0.02 -26.84 11.93
CA MET A 36 0.95 -26.39 10.90
C MET A 36 0.64 -26.96 9.50
N TYR A 37 0.27 -28.24 9.42
CA TYR A 37 -0.12 -28.87 8.15
C TYR A 37 -1.40 -28.29 7.58
N HIS A 38 -2.41 -28.11 8.41
CA HIS A 38 -3.69 -27.51 8.02
C HIS A 38 -3.53 -26.04 7.60
N PHE A 39 -2.74 -25.29 8.37
CA PHE A 39 -2.43 -23.89 8.07
C PHE A 39 -1.77 -23.74 6.69
N ARG A 40 -0.72 -24.50 6.38
CA ARG A 40 -0.04 -24.42 5.07
C ARG A 40 -1.00 -24.65 3.91
N ARG A 41 -1.87 -25.64 4.03
CA ARG A 41 -2.85 -25.96 3.00
C ARG A 41 -3.87 -24.85 2.85
N VAL A 42 -4.46 -24.41 3.96
CA VAL A 42 -5.49 -23.34 3.95
C VAL A 42 -4.90 -22.02 3.46
N PHE A 43 -3.71 -21.67 3.90
CA PHE A 43 -3.03 -20.45 3.43
C PHE A 43 -2.85 -20.48 1.91
N LYS A 44 -2.29 -21.56 1.37
CA LYS A 44 -2.13 -21.72 -0.07
C LYS A 44 -3.47 -21.69 -0.83
N ASP A 45 -4.48 -22.33 -0.29
CA ASP A 45 -5.84 -22.37 -0.87
C ASP A 45 -6.51 -20.98 -0.89
N VAL A 46 -6.28 -20.17 0.14
CA VAL A 46 -6.89 -18.83 0.27
C VAL A 46 -6.05 -17.81 -0.51
N VAL A 47 -4.74 -17.78 -0.33
CA VAL A 47 -3.84 -16.75 -0.88
C VAL A 47 -3.36 -17.09 -2.30
N GLY A 48 -3.26 -18.37 -2.64
CA GLY A 48 -2.74 -18.83 -3.95
C GLY A 48 -1.24 -19.04 -3.99
N GLU A 49 -0.53 -18.69 -2.92
CA GLU A 49 0.92 -18.86 -2.75
C GLU A 49 1.22 -19.68 -1.49
N ASN A 50 2.36 -20.36 -1.47
CA ASN A 50 2.87 -20.91 -0.20
C ASN A 50 3.24 -19.76 0.74
N VAL A 51 3.08 -19.93 2.05
CA VAL A 51 3.34 -18.88 3.04
C VAL A 51 4.80 -18.38 3.00
N GLY A 52 5.76 -19.26 2.76
CA GLY A 52 7.18 -18.88 2.63
C GLY A 52 7.44 -18.01 1.40
N ASP A 53 6.86 -18.36 0.24
CA ASP A 53 6.96 -17.59 -1.00
C ASP A 53 6.28 -16.22 -0.85
N TYR A 54 5.13 -16.18 -0.19
CA TYR A 54 4.40 -14.95 0.12
C TYR A 54 5.25 -13.98 0.96
N ILE A 55 5.83 -14.45 2.07
CA ILE A 55 6.69 -13.65 2.95
C ILE A 55 7.92 -13.15 2.19
N GLN A 56 8.58 -14.04 1.44
CA GLN A 56 9.76 -13.68 0.66
C GLN A 56 9.44 -12.62 -0.41
N ARG A 57 8.33 -12.76 -1.11
CA ARG A 57 7.87 -11.78 -2.10
C ARG A 57 7.63 -10.42 -1.46
N LEU A 58 6.91 -10.34 -0.35
CA LEU A 58 6.66 -9.09 0.35
C LEU A 58 7.95 -8.40 0.82
N ARG A 59 8.92 -9.17 1.32
CA ARG A 59 10.24 -8.66 1.73
C ARG A 59 11.00 -8.06 0.54
N LEU A 60 11.05 -8.76 -0.59
CA LEU A 60 11.74 -8.28 -1.79
C LEU A 60 11.06 -7.05 -2.38
N GLU A 61 9.74 -7.01 -2.41
CA GLU A 61 8.97 -5.86 -2.90
C GLU A 61 9.14 -4.63 -2.00
N TYR A 62 9.17 -4.81 -0.68
CA TYR A 62 9.49 -3.73 0.26
C TYR A 62 10.90 -3.15 0.00
N ILE A 63 11.89 -4.03 -0.15
CA ILE A 63 13.26 -3.62 -0.44
C ILE A 63 13.34 -2.88 -1.78
N ALA A 64 12.71 -3.40 -2.82
CA ALA A 64 12.64 -2.77 -4.13
C ALA A 64 12.02 -1.37 -4.04
N PHE A 65 10.91 -1.22 -3.34
CA PHE A 65 10.27 0.07 -3.12
C PHE A 65 11.19 1.06 -2.40
N LYS A 66 11.85 0.65 -1.33
CA LYS A 66 12.82 1.49 -0.61
C LYS A 66 14.01 1.91 -1.49
N LEU A 67 14.47 1.02 -2.37
CA LEU A 67 15.59 1.31 -3.27
C LEU A 67 15.24 2.36 -4.33
N ILE A 68 14.00 2.44 -4.77
CA ILE A 68 13.54 3.43 -5.76
C ILE A 68 13.01 4.71 -5.12
N SER A 69 12.41 4.63 -3.93
CA SER A 69 11.81 5.78 -3.24
C SER A 69 12.78 6.54 -2.35
N THR A 70 13.99 6.00 -2.13
CA THR A 70 15.03 6.62 -1.29
C THR A 70 16.41 6.49 -1.93
N ASN A 71 17.34 7.39 -1.57
CA ASN A 71 18.74 7.26 -1.94
C ASN A 71 19.55 6.38 -0.97
N THR A 72 18.87 5.62 -0.12
CA THR A 72 19.50 4.76 0.90
C THR A 72 20.39 3.71 0.23
N ARG A 73 21.57 3.51 0.76
CA ARG A 73 22.48 2.45 0.30
C ARG A 73 21.89 1.08 0.68
N VAL A 74 22.18 0.08 -0.15
CA VAL A 74 21.72 -1.31 0.12
C VAL A 74 22.17 -1.78 1.49
N SER A 75 23.43 -1.49 1.90
CA SER A 75 23.96 -1.85 3.21
C SER A 75 23.16 -1.20 4.36
N GLU A 76 22.88 0.09 4.26
CA GLU A 76 22.11 0.84 5.26
C GLU A 76 20.66 0.29 5.37
N LEU A 77 20.05 -0.03 4.23
CA LEU A 77 18.71 -0.63 4.21
C LEU A 77 18.70 -2.00 4.90
N LEU A 78 19.71 -2.83 4.65
CA LEU A 78 19.83 -4.14 5.27
C LEU A 78 20.02 -4.06 6.79
N GLU A 79 20.77 -3.08 7.27
CA GLU A 79 20.91 -2.81 8.71
C GLU A 79 19.58 -2.37 9.33
N GLN A 80 18.84 -1.48 8.67
CA GLN A 80 17.55 -0.99 9.16
C GLN A 80 16.49 -2.10 9.30
N ILE A 81 16.49 -3.07 8.39
CA ILE A 81 15.54 -4.18 8.39
C ILE A 81 16.08 -5.44 9.08
N ASN A 82 17.26 -5.35 9.73
CA ASN A 82 17.93 -6.47 10.39
C ASN A 82 18.16 -7.70 9.48
N PHE A 83 18.47 -7.46 8.21
CA PHE A 83 18.70 -8.51 7.21
C PHE A 83 20.19 -8.87 7.16
N GLN A 84 20.54 -10.07 7.61
CA GLN A 84 21.92 -10.43 7.91
C GLN A 84 22.80 -10.78 6.71
N ASN A 85 22.26 -11.05 5.50
CA ASN A 85 23.05 -11.56 4.40
C ASN A 85 22.77 -10.90 3.04
N LYS A 86 23.65 -9.95 2.67
CA LYS A 86 23.59 -9.24 1.39
C LYS A 86 23.66 -10.16 0.16
N HIS A 87 24.44 -11.25 0.21
CA HIS A 87 24.57 -12.17 -0.92
C HIS A 87 23.29 -12.98 -1.14
N THR A 88 22.66 -13.43 -0.07
CA THR A 88 21.36 -14.10 -0.13
C THR A 88 20.29 -13.19 -0.70
N LEU A 89 20.25 -11.92 -0.25
CA LEU A 89 19.35 -10.92 -0.80
C LEU A 89 19.59 -10.70 -2.30
N SER A 90 20.83 -10.47 -2.72
CA SER A 90 21.16 -10.20 -4.12
C SER A 90 20.73 -11.33 -5.05
N ARG A 91 20.91 -12.60 -4.62
CA ARG A 91 20.44 -13.75 -5.38
C ARG A 91 18.93 -13.86 -5.45
N ALA A 92 18.25 -13.70 -4.31
CA ALA A 92 16.79 -13.72 -4.25
C ALA A 92 16.17 -12.59 -5.06
N PHE A 93 16.72 -11.38 -4.95
CA PHE A 93 16.28 -10.21 -5.70
C PHE A 93 16.44 -10.43 -7.22
N LYS A 94 17.61 -10.91 -7.66
CA LYS A 94 17.85 -11.21 -9.07
C LYS A 94 16.92 -12.30 -9.60
N LYS A 95 16.66 -13.34 -8.79
CA LYS A 95 15.72 -14.40 -9.17
C LYS A 95 14.29 -13.87 -9.32
N HIS A 96 13.85 -12.99 -8.42
CA HIS A 96 12.48 -12.48 -8.41
C HIS A 96 12.24 -11.42 -9.49
N PHE A 97 13.12 -10.41 -9.61
CA PHE A 97 12.97 -9.29 -10.54
C PHE A 97 13.70 -9.49 -11.88
N GLN A 98 14.39 -10.60 -12.08
CA GLN A 98 15.19 -10.91 -13.28
C GLN A 98 16.28 -9.88 -13.59
N MET A 99 16.67 -9.07 -12.60
CA MET A 99 17.76 -8.10 -12.70
C MET A 99 18.45 -7.88 -11.36
N SER A 100 19.71 -7.41 -11.42
CA SER A 100 20.45 -7.07 -10.20
C SER A 100 19.91 -5.82 -9.53
N ILE A 101 20.18 -5.65 -8.23
CA ILE A 101 19.79 -4.46 -7.47
C ILE A 101 20.28 -3.15 -8.14
N PRO A 102 21.56 -3.02 -8.57
CA PRO A 102 22.00 -1.82 -9.29
C PRO A 102 21.29 -1.60 -10.61
N ALA A 103 21.03 -2.67 -11.39
CA ALA A 103 20.31 -2.58 -12.65
C ALA A 103 18.86 -2.16 -12.46
N PHE A 104 18.20 -2.69 -11.43
CA PHE A 104 16.85 -2.30 -11.04
C PHE A 104 16.76 -0.81 -10.69
N ARG A 105 17.66 -0.33 -9.82
CA ARG A 105 17.71 1.09 -9.46
C ARG A 105 17.94 1.99 -10.66
N LYS A 106 18.87 1.61 -11.56
CA LYS A 106 19.14 2.36 -12.80
C LYS A 106 17.94 2.39 -13.74
N ALA A 107 17.25 1.25 -13.93
CA ALA A 107 16.08 1.16 -14.79
C ALA A 107 14.97 2.11 -14.33
N TYR A 108 14.69 2.16 -13.03
CA TYR A 108 13.70 3.07 -12.46
C TYR A 108 14.14 4.53 -12.51
N SER A 109 15.42 4.84 -12.34
CA SER A 109 15.96 6.20 -12.48
C SER A 109 15.84 6.69 -13.93
N ASN A 110 16.09 5.84 -14.92
CA ASN A 110 15.99 6.20 -16.34
C ASN A 110 14.55 6.45 -16.78
N VAL A 111 13.59 5.69 -16.27
CA VAL A 111 12.16 5.90 -16.57
C VAL A 111 11.69 7.28 -16.12
N ALA A 112 12.20 7.79 -15.00
CA ALA A 112 11.94 9.16 -14.55
C ALA A 112 12.51 10.21 -15.52
N TYR A 113 13.63 9.93 -16.18
CA TYR A 113 14.27 10.84 -17.12
C TYR A 113 13.58 10.89 -18.49
N GLU A 114 13.13 9.76 -19.01
CA GLU A 114 12.52 9.66 -20.34
C GLU A 114 11.07 10.16 -20.40
N ASN A 115 10.36 10.17 -19.26
CA ASN A 115 8.97 10.57 -19.16
C ASN A 115 8.77 11.94 -18.50
N LYS A 116 9.74 12.85 -18.58
CA LYS A 116 9.58 14.23 -18.11
C LYS A 116 8.49 14.99 -18.88
N ILE A 117 7.24 14.62 -18.65
CA ILE A 117 6.16 15.60 -18.71
C ILE A 117 6.10 16.19 -17.32
N ILE A 118 6.95 17.19 -17.08
CA ILE A 118 6.87 18.06 -15.90
C ILE A 118 5.59 18.90 -16.06
N LYS A 119 4.45 18.30 -15.84
CA LYS A 119 3.36 19.04 -15.23
C LYS A 119 3.87 19.33 -13.82
N GLN A 120 4.09 20.59 -13.54
CA GLN A 120 4.39 21.06 -12.20
C GLN A 120 3.30 20.51 -11.29
N LEU A 121 3.64 19.49 -10.47
CA LEU A 121 2.68 18.86 -9.57
C LEU A 121 2.23 19.92 -8.58
N GLU A 122 0.95 20.21 -8.58
CA GLU A 122 0.36 21.09 -7.59
C GLU A 122 0.27 20.35 -6.26
N TYR A 123 0.94 20.85 -5.24
CA TYR A 123 0.94 20.24 -3.92
C TYR A 123 0.90 21.28 -2.81
N SER A 124 0.48 20.83 -1.64
CA SER A 124 0.53 21.60 -0.39
C SER A 124 1.05 20.74 0.74
N ILE A 125 1.63 21.36 1.75
CA ILE A 125 2.08 20.68 2.97
C ILE A 125 1.04 20.92 4.06
N LYS A 126 0.47 19.84 4.59
CA LYS A 126 -0.58 19.90 5.61
C LYS A 126 -0.24 19.03 6.80
N ARG A 127 -0.53 19.54 7.99
CA ARG A 127 -0.58 18.72 9.20
C ARG A 127 -2.03 18.29 9.38
N ILE A 128 -2.25 16.98 9.33
CA ILE A 128 -3.60 16.41 9.53
C ILE A 128 -3.72 15.79 10.91
N LYS A 129 -4.93 15.83 11.45
CA LYS A 129 -5.32 15.07 12.64
C LYS A 129 -5.60 13.63 12.26
N GLU A 130 -5.68 12.76 13.25
CA GLU A 130 -6.09 11.38 13.05
C GLU A 130 -7.43 11.28 12.34
N ILE A 131 -7.53 10.36 11.37
CA ILE A 131 -8.75 10.13 10.58
C ILE A 131 -9.16 8.67 10.74
N LYS A 132 -10.39 8.44 11.20
CA LYS A 132 -10.99 7.11 11.26
C LYS A 132 -11.56 6.71 9.90
N VAL A 133 -11.24 5.51 9.44
CA VAL A 133 -11.67 4.96 8.16
C VAL A 133 -12.35 3.61 8.36
N ALA A 134 -13.56 3.46 7.83
CA ALA A 134 -14.20 2.16 7.66
C ALA A 134 -13.81 1.61 6.27
N TYR A 135 -13.30 0.39 6.20
CA TYR A 135 -12.75 -0.14 4.95
C TYR A 135 -13.08 -1.61 4.71
N LEU A 136 -12.94 -1.99 3.44
CA LEU A 136 -12.88 -3.36 2.95
C LEU A 136 -11.52 -3.60 2.31
N LYS A 137 -10.96 -4.79 2.47
CA LYS A 137 -9.70 -5.16 1.85
C LYS A 137 -9.96 -5.89 0.53
N PHE A 138 -9.36 -5.37 -0.54
CA PHE A 138 -9.27 -6.07 -1.80
C PHE A 138 -7.93 -6.78 -1.89
N GLU A 139 -7.99 -8.08 -2.10
CA GLU A 139 -6.85 -8.92 -2.41
C GLU A 139 -7.33 -10.00 -3.38
N ARG A 140 -6.71 -10.09 -4.54
CA ARG A 140 -7.07 -11.11 -5.51
C ARG A 140 -6.52 -12.45 -5.05
N THR A 141 -7.40 -13.37 -4.67
CA THR A 141 -7.08 -14.75 -4.29
C THR A 141 -7.80 -15.73 -5.21
N HIS A 142 -7.34 -16.98 -5.27
CA HIS A 142 -8.01 -18.01 -6.06
C HIS A 142 -9.47 -18.24 -5.67
N ARG A 143 -9.83 -17.99 -4.41
CA ARG A 143 -11.18 -18.14 -3.89
C ARG A 143 -11.97 -16.83 -3.84
N ASN A 144 -11.31 -15.70 -3.75
CA ASN A 144 -11.99 -14.41 -3.73
C ASN A 144 -12.05 -13.85 -5.15
N LYS A 145 -13.10 -14.21 -5.85
CA LYS A 145 -13.40 -13.70 -7.20
C LYS A 145 -14.20 -12.40 -7.17
N GLN A 146 -14.38 -11.80 -5.99
CA GLN A 146 -15.12 -10.56 -5.86
C GLN A 146 -14.38 -9.46 -6.62
N ALA A 147 -15.07 -8.84 -7.59
CA ALA A 147 -14.48 -7.77 -8.37
C ALA A 147 -14.22 -6.54 -7.49
N TYR A 148 -13.16 -5.82 -7.79
CA TYR A 148 -12.82 -4.55 -7.14
C TYR A 148 -14.01 -3.56 -7.13
N SER A 149 -14.74 -3.50 -8.24
CA SER A 149 -15.97 -2.70 -8.37
C SER A 149 -17.08 -3.09 -7.40
N THR A 150 -17.19 -4.38 -7.06
CA THR A 150 -18.20 -4.86 -6.10
C THR A 150 -17.92 -4.35 -4.69
N LEU A 151 -16.65 -4.30 -4.28
CA LEU A 151 -16.28 -3.74 -2.98
C LEU A 151 -16.53 -2.23 -2.91
N TRP A 152 -16.25 -1.49 -3.98
CA TRP A 152 -16.61 -0.07 -4.07
C TRP A 152 -18.10 0.14 -3.96
N LYS A 153 -18.90 -0.70 -4.60
CA LYS A 153 -20.36 -0.66 -4.48
C LYS A 153 -20.82 -0.83 -3.02
N GLN A 154 -20.24 -1.78 -2.29
CA GLN A 154 -20.54 -1.97 -0.86
C GLN A 154 -20.18 -0.75 -0.02
N ILE A 155 -19.02 -0.11 -0.27
CA ILE A 155 -18.62 1.12 0.42
C ILE A 155 -19.58 2.27 0.08
N MET A 156 -20.02 2.41 -1.17
CA MET A 156 -20.96 3.43 -1.58
C MET A 156 -22.35 3.22 -0.95
N GLU A 157 -22.84 1.98 -0.86
CA GLU A 157 -24.09 1.63 -0.17
C GLU A 157 -23.99 1.96 1.32
N PHE A 158 -22.88 1.63 1.96
CA PHE A 158 -22.61 1.99 3.35
C PHE A 158 -22.61 3.52 3.54
N ALA A 159 -21.92 4.26 2.69
CA ALA A 159 -21.88 5.72 2.73
C ALA A 159 -23.27 6.34 2.60
N LYS A 160 -24.08 5.81 1.68
CA LYS A 160 -25.47 6.25 1.46
C LYS A 160 -26.35 5.98 2.67
N LYS A 161 -26.26 4.76 3.23
CA LYS A 161 -27.06 4.34 4.39
C LYS A 161 -26.92 5.30 5.58
N TYR A 162 -25.69 5.79 5.82
CA TYR A 162 -25.37 6.67 6.94
C TYR A 162 -25.24 8.15 6.54
N ASN A 163 -25.55 8.47 5.28
CA ASN A 163 -25.48 9.82 4.72
C ASN A 163 -24.11 10.49 4.92
N LEU A 164 -23.03 9.72 4.73
CA LEU A 164 -21.68 10.15 5.09
C LEU A 164 -21.14 11.24 4.14
N THR A 165 -21.34 11.09 2.83
CA THR A 165 -20.82 12.04 1.84
C THR A 165 -21.43 13.43 1.98
N ASP A 166 -22.73 13.54 2.31
CA ASP A 166 -23.39 14.81 2.55
C ASP A 166 -22.93 15.48 3.85
N LYS A 167 -22.42 14.68 4.80
CA LYS A 167 -21.79 15.17 6.04
C LYS A 167 -20.33 15.55 5.86
N GLY A 168 -19.79 15.47 4.64
CA GLY A 168 -18.43 15.86 4.31
C GLY A 168 -17.37 14.74 4.42
N PHE A 169 -17.76 13.50 4.73
CA PHE A 169 -16.85 12.36 4.73
C PHE A 169 -16.49 11.93 3.30
N LYS A 170 -15.28 11.40 3.11
CA LYS A 170 -14.69 11.20 1.79
C LYS A 170 -14.32 9.74 1.58
N TYR A 171 -14.45 9.26 0.34
CA TYR A 171 -13.91 7.97 -0.08
C TYR A 171 -12.40 7.97 -0.04
N VAL A 172 -11.83 6.85 0.39
CA VAL A 172 -10.39 6.66 0.62
C VAL A 172 -9.94 5.37 -0.04
N SER A 173 -8.77 5.38 -0.64
CA SER A 173 -8.06 4.17 -1.06
C SER A 173 -6.63 4.20 -0.52
N ILE A 174 -6.16 3.03 -0.08
CA ILE A 174 -4.80 2.81 0.38
C ILE A 174 -4.25 1.64 -0.41
N SER A 175 -3.21 1.87 -1.20
CA SER A 175 -2.46 0.79 -1.82
C SER A 175 -1.44 0.25 -0.83
N LEU A 176 -1.48 -1.04 -0.56
CA LEU A 176 -0.49 -1.72 0.29
C LEU A 176 0.75 -2.13 -0.49
N ASP A 177 0.66 -2.12 -1.82
CA ASP A 177 1.72 -2.54 -2.74
C ASP A 177 1.93 -1.48 -3.82
N SER A 178 3.11 -1.49 -4.45
CA SER A 178 3.42 -0.61 -5.58
C SER A 178 3.14 -1.32 -6.90
N LEU A 179 2.29 -0.75 -7.74
CA LEU A 179 1.99 -1.28 -9.07
C LEU A 179 3.20 -1.31 -10.01
N ASP A 180 4.26 -0.57 -9.69
CA ASP A 180 5.52 -0.61 -10.44
C ASP A 180 6.43 -1.79 -10.04
N ILE A 181 6.16 -2.40 -8.91
CA ILE A 181 6.99 -3.44 -8.29
C ILE A 181 6.22 -4.76 -8.19
N THR A 182 4.97 -4.70 -7.76
CA THR A 182 4.11 -5.85 -7.52
C THR A 182 3.27 -6.15 -8.75
N GLU A 183 3.18 -7.41 -9.15
CA GLU A 183 2.29 -7.86 -10.22
C GLU A 183 0.85 -7.47 -9.87
N ILE A 184 0.12 -6.93 -10.84
CA ILE A 184 -1.22 -6.35 -10.65
C ILE A 184 -2.23 -7.31 -10.01
N ASP A 185 -2.11 -8.60 -10.30
CA ASP A 185 -2.96 -9.66 -9.74
C ASP A 185 -2.59 -10.04 -8.29
N LYS A 186 -1.47 -9.53 -7.78
CA LYS A 186 -1.02 -9.69 -6.40
C LYS A 186 -1.13 -8.41 -5.57
N CYS A 187 -1.52 -7.30 -6.19
CA CYS A 187 -1.70 -6.03 -5.48
C CYS A 187 -2.87 -6.06 -4.51
N ARG A 188 -2.66 -5.44 -3.35
CA ARG A 188 -3.63 -5.34 -2.26
C ARG A 188 -4.04 -3.89 -2.07
N PHE A 189 -5.33 -3.67 -1.85
CA PHE A 189 -5.89 -2.34 -1.61
C PHE A 189 -6.83 -2.37 -0.40
N LEU A 190 -6.80 -1.29 0.37
CA LEU A 190 -7.86 -0.98 1.32
C LEU A 190 -8.72 0.10 0.68
N ILE A 191 -10.02 -0.15 0.56
CA ILE A 191 -10.98 0.80 0.02
C ILE A 191 -12.02 1.11 1.07
N GLY A 192 -12.35 2.37 1.25
CA GLY A 192 -13.22 2.75 2.34
C GLY A 192 -13.72 4.18 2.26
N ILE A 193 -14.19 4.64 3.39
CA ILE A 193 -14.69 5.98 3.60
C ILE A 193 -14.30 6.48 4.98
N THR A 194 -13.96 7.75 5.09
CA THR A 194 -13.76 8.38 6.39
C THR A 194 -15.08 8.45 7.15
N VAL A 195 -15.04 8.29 8.46
CA VAL A 195 -16.23 8.23 9.31
C VAL A 195 -16.05 9.07 10.57
N PRO A 196 -17.15 9.48 11.23
CA PRO A 196 -17.08 10.12 12.53
C PRO A 196 -16.35 9.25 13.55
N TYR A 197 -15.58 9.85 14.41
CA TYR A 197 -14.81 9.12 15.44
C TYR A 197 -15.72 8.30 16.37
N SER A 198 -16.89 8.84 16.69
CA SER A 198 -17.90 8.23 17.55
C SER A 198 -18.74 7.15 16.86
N MET A 199 -18.59 6.96 15.55
CA MET A 199 -19.40 5.99 14.81
C MET A 199 -18.98 4.56 15.15
N GLU A 200 -19.92 3.74 15.58
CA GLU A 200 -19.75 2.29 15.64
C GLU A 200 -19.83 1.70 14.23
N ILE A 201 -18.82 0.93 13.86
CA ILE A 201 -18.75 0.36 12.51
C ILE A 201 -19.43 -1.01 12.51
N PRO A 202 -20.42 -1.23 11.62
CA PRO A 202 -21.15 -2.46 11.56
C PRO A 202 -20.25 -3.64 11.19
N LYS A 203 -20.67 -4.84 11.60
CA LYS A 203 -20.02 -6.09 11.24
C LYS A 203 -19.91 -6.22 9.71
N GLY A 204 -18.75 -6.65 9.24
CA GLY A 204 -18.44 -6.79 7.80
C GLY A 204 -17.50 -5.71 7.27
N PHE A 205 -17.28 -4.62 8.00
CA PHE A 205 -16.28 -3.62 7.72
C PHE A 205 -15.17 -3.66 8.77
N SER A 206 -13.96 -3.35 8.35
CA SER A 206 -12.81 -3.16 9.24
C SER A 206 -12.57 -1.67 9.49
N VAL A 207 -11.80 -1.37 10.53
CA VAL A 207 -11.49 0.02 10.93
C VAL A 207 -9.99 0.21 11.00
N LEU A 208 -9.51 1.33 10.49
CA LEU A 208 -8.16 1.81 10.75
C LEU A 208 -8.19 3.31 11.08
N ASN A 209 -7.12 3.77 11.71
CA ASN A 209 -6.88 5.19 11.94
C ASN A 209 -5.65 5.64 11.15
N ILE A 210 -5.86 6.59 10.25
CA ILE A 210 -4.76 7.30 9.60
C ILE A 210 -4.15 8.24 10.64
N GLN A 211 -2.86 8.09 10.88
CA GLN A 211 -2.18 8.75 11.97
C GLN A 211 -2.00 10.26 11.74
N THR A 212 -2.11 11.01 12.82
CA THR A 212 -1.73 12.45 12.86
C THR A 212 -0.32 12.66 12.32
N GLY A 213 -0.11 13.71 11.57
CA GLY A 213 1.23 14.09 11.15
C GLY A 213 1.27 15.01 9.95
N LEU A 214 2.48 15.21 9.44
CA LEU A 214 2.76 16.03 8.28
C LEU A 214 2.60 15.19 7.01
N TYR A 215 1.91 15.75 6.04
CA TYR A 215 1.69 15.15 4.72
C TYR A 215 1.93 16.18 3.61
N SER A 216 2.52 15.74 2.51
CA SER A 216 2.37 16.44 1.25
C SER A 216 1.11 15.95 0.56
N VAL A 217 0.29 16.87 0.11
CA VAL A 217 -0.99 16.59 -0.53
C VAL A 217 -0.92 17.06 -1.96
N PHE A 218 -0.96 16.11 -2.90
CA PHE A 218 -0.94 16.38 -4.34
C PHE A 218 -2.35 16.35 -4.87
N ASN A 219 -2.77 17.44 -5.51
CA ASN A 219 -4.09 17.57 -6.10
C ASN A 219 -4.03 17.19 -7.58
N ILE A 220 -4.59 16.05 -7.93
CA ILE A 220 -4.50 15.46 -9.25
C ILE A 220 -5.86 15.51 -9.94
N LYS A 221 -5.91 16.21 -11.06
CA LYS A 221 -7.09 16.25 -11.94
C LYS A 221 -6.88 15.30 -13.11
N GLY A 222 -7.85 14.42 -13.36
CA GLY A 222 -7.84 13.48 -14.47
C GLY A 222 -8.19 12.06 -14.09
N ARG A 223 -7.94 11.14 -15.01
CA ARG A 223 -8.33 9.73 -14.91
C ARG A 223 -7.50 8.94 -13.90
N TYR A 224 -8.11 7.99 -13.22
CA TYR A 224 -7.44 7.17 -12.20
C TYR A 224 -6.28 6.33 -12.74
N HIS A 225 -6.31 5.87 -13.99
CA HIS A 225 -5.20 5.08 -14.57
C HIS A 225 -3.90 5.89 -14.77
N GLU A 226 -3.98 7.22 -14.75
CA GLU A 226 -2.81 8.09 -14.83
C GLU A 226 -2.08 8.24 -13.48
N LEU A 227 -2.71 7.85 -12.36
CA LEU A 227 -2.15 7.99 -11.02
C LEU A 227 -0.82 7.25 -10.85
N ASN A 228 -0.63 6.09 -11.47
CA ASN A 228 0.64 5.36 -11.39
C ASN A 228 1.82 6.19 -11.88
N LYS A 229 1.64 6.91 -12.98
CA LYS A 229 2.66 7.83 -13.51
C LYS A 229 2.94 8.97 -12.54
N ILE A 230 1.90 9.52 -11.92
CA ILE A 230 2.01 10.57 -10.92
C ILE A 230 2.79 10.08 -9.69
N TYR A 231 2.52 8.87 -9.21
CA TYR A 231 3.29 8.27 -8.11
C TYR A 231 4.77 8.13 -8.44
N ARG A 232 5.11 7.73 -9.68
CA ARG A 232 6.51 7.70 -10.13
C ARG A 232 7.15 9.09 -10.06
N ASP A 233 6.48 10.11 -10.56
CA ASP A 233 6.98 11.49 -10.53
C ASP A 233 7.17 11.98 -9.09
N ILE A 234 6.26 11.63 -8.19
CA ILE A 234 6.38 11.94 -6.76
C ILE A 234 7.61 11.27 -6.14
N TYR A 235 7.77 9.96 -6.32
CA TYR A 235 8.83 9.20 -5.65
C TYR A 235 10.20 9.38 -6.29
N LEU A 236 10.27 9.52 -7.62
CA LEU A 236 11.55 9.56 -8.34
C LEU A 236 12.05 10.96 -8.63
N ASP A 237 11.19 11.97 -8.62
CA ASP A 237 11.58 13.36 -8.88
C ASP A 237 11.28 14.28 -7.70
N TRP A 238 10.02 14.44 -7.32
CA TRP A 238 9.65 15.40 -6.28
C TRP A 238 10.29 15.09 -4.92
N LEU A 239 10.15 13.87 -4.44
CA LEU A 239 10.60 13.48 -3.10
C LEU A 239 12.14 13.59 -2.95
N PRO A 240 12.96 13.05 -3.88
CA PRO A 240 14.42 13.19 -3.79
C PRO A 240 14.89 14.64 -3.79
N ASN A 241 14.26 15.52 -4.58
CA ASN A 241 14.61 16.93 -4.72
C ASN A 241 13.99 17.83 -3.65
N SER A 242 13.09 17.30 -2.84
CA SER A 242 12.46 18.03 -1.74
C SER A 242 13.32 18.01 -0.47
N LYS A 243 12.98 18.89 0.48
CA LYS A 243 13.54 18.86 1.84
C LYS A 243 12.90 17.79 2.74
N TYR A 244 12.07 16.92 2.18
CA TYR A 244 11.33 15.91 2.92
C TYR A 244 11.81 14.50 2.63
N ARG A 245 11.54 13.59 3.57
CA ARG A 245 11.65 12.14 3.39
C ARG A 245 10.34 11.48 3.82
N LEU A 246 10.12 10.25 3.37
CA LEU A 246 8.96 9.49 3.80
C LEU A 246 9.02 9.21 5.30
N ARG A 247 7.88 9.36 5.95
CA ARG A 247 7.60 8.86 7.29
C ARG A 247 7.00 7.46 7.16
N GLU A 248 7.28 6.58 8.10
CA GLU A 248 6.73 5.22 8.11
C GLU A 248 5.24 5.19 8.48
N GLN A 249 4.43 5.62 7.51
CA GLN A 249 2.98 5.62 7.57
C GLN A 249 2.43 5.32 6.18
N MET A 250 1.16 4.99 6.09
CA MET A 250 0.52 4.69 4.81
C MET A 250 0.33 5.95 3.97
N THR A 251 0.64 5.83 2.69
CA THR A 251 0.18 6.76 1.66
C THR A 251 -1.26 6.43 1.31
N PHE A 252 -2.10 7.42 1.17
CA PHE A 252 -3.50 7.21 0.84
C PHE A 252 -4.03 8.25 -0.15
N GLU A 253 -5.11 7.89 -0.82
CA GLU A 253 -5.83 8.74 -1.76
C GLU A 253 -7.19 9.13 -1.19
N ILE A 254 -7.58 10.37 -1.37
CA ILE A 254 -8.94 10.86 -1.14
C ILE A 254 -9.56 11.22 -2.47
N TYR A 255 -10.74 10.70 -2.75
CA TYR A 255 -11.54 11.03 -3.94
C TYR A 255 -12.52 12.15 -3.60
N THR A 256 -12.28 13.34 -4.15
CA THR A 256 -13.13 14.51 -3.87
C THR A 256 -14.41 14.51 -4.68
N ASN A 257 -14.41 13.85 -5.82
CA ASN A 257 -15.58 13.55 -6.64
C ASN A 257 -15.48 12.14 -7.22
N THR A 258 -16.54 11.66 -7.82
CA THR A 258 -16.66 10.27 -8.29
C THR A 258 -17.19 10.23 -9.72
N PRO A 259 -16.95 9.13 -10.48
CA PRO A 259 -17.35 9.01 -11.90
C PRO A 259 -18.86 9.13 -12.17
N ASP A 260 -19.70 8.92 -11.15
CA ASP A 260 -21.16 9.11 -11.23
C ASP A 260 -21.59 10.58 -11.17
N LYS A 261 -20.69 11.48 -10.73
CA LYS A 261 -20.97 12.91 -10.54
C LYS A 261 -20.11 13.84 -11.39
N ALA A 262 -19.06 13.31 -12.03
CA ALA A 262 -18.10 14.10 -12.82
C ALA A 262 -17.61 13.30 -14.04
N SER A 263 -17.20 14.01 -15.11
CA SER A 263 -16.51 13.37 -16.23
C SER A 263 -15.15 12.84 -15.80
N MET A 264 -14.59 11.90 -16.56
CA MET A 264 -13.29 11.29 -16.24
C MET A 264 -12.16 12.32 -16.20
N GLU A 265 -12.24 13.39 -16.99
CA GLU A 265 -11.27 14.49 -17.04
C GLU A 265 -11.42 15.45 -15.85
N GLU A 266 -12.59 15.48 -15.22
CA GLU A 266 -12.92 16.34 -14.06
C GLU A 266 -12.75 15.62 -12.72
N LEU A 267 -12.37 14.34 -12.71
CA LEU A 267 -12.06 13.62 -11.49
C LEU A 267 -10.91 14.31 -10.75
N VAL A 268 -11.06 14.44 -9.44
CA VAL A 268 -10.04 15.01 -8.56
C VAL A 268 -9.70 14.01 -7.48
N THR A 269 -8.42 13.64 -7.45
CA THR A 269 -7.85 12.76 -6.44
C THR A 269 -6.77 13.51 -5.68
N GLU A 270 -6.85 13.50 -4.36
CA GLU A 270 -5.79 14.01 -3.50
C GLU A 270 -4.93 12.84 -3.02
N ILE A 271 -3.63 12.88 -3.35
CA ILE A 271 -2.66 11.90 -2.85
C ILE A 271 -1.99 12.48 -1.59
N TYR A 272 -2.12 11.77 -0.48
CA TYR A 272 -1.53 12.11 0.81
C TYR A 272 -0.28 11.28 1.05
N LEU A 273 0.88 11.90 0.93
CA LEU A 273 2.18 11.27 1.17
C LEU A 273 2.68 11.63 2.58
N PRO A 274 2.84 10.67 3.50
CA PRO A 274 3.34 10.96 4.85
C PRO A 274 4.83 11.36 4.79
N ILE A 275 5.14 12.54 5.30
CA ILE A 275 6.48 13.12 5.22
C ILE A 275 7.00 13.61 6.57
N GLU A 276 8.30 13.73 6.64
CA GLU A 276 9.02 14.45 7.68
C GLU A 276 10.18 15.23 7.07
N VAL A 277 10.65 16.27 7.76
CA VAL A 277 11.77 17.09 7.28
C VAL A 277 13.07 16.27 7.37
N LYS A 278 13.87 16.27 6.31
CA LYS A 278 15.23 15.69 6.33
C LYS A 278 16.04 16.40 7.41
N GLN A 279 16.64 15.63 8.32
CA GLN A 279 17.59 16.20 9.27
C GLN A 279 18.83 16.67 8.49
N LYS A 280 19.26 17.90 8.74
CA LYS A 280 20.58 18.35 8.25
C LYS A 280 21.63 17.47 8.94
N ILE A 281 22.34 16.68 8.16
CA ILE A 281 23.57 16.04 8.64
C ILE A 281 24.53 17.20 8.97
N LYS A 282 24.84 17.34 10.26
CA LYS A 282 25.86 18.28 10.73
C LYS A 282 27.25 17.76 10.38
#